data_7ff9309bc1d397a3e8f3a3819c2e70b1
#
_entry.id   7ff9309bc1d397a3e8f3a3819c2e70b1
#
_cell.length_a   1.000
_cell.length_b   1.000
_cell.length_c   1.000
_cell.angle_alpha   90.00
_cell.angle_beta   90.00
_cell.angle_gamma   90.00
#
_symmetry.space_group_name_H-M   'P 1'
#
loop_
_entity.id
_entity.type
_entity.pdbx_description
1 polymer ?
#
loop_
_entity_poly.entity_id
_entity_poly.type
_entity_poly.pdbx_seq_one_letter_code
_entity_poly.pdbx_strand_id
1 'polypeptide(L)'
;MAQQIRRSGTTGVRRAAKSQSRSQTARRARGQASGILDKAMGVLPFTEEQWSRIWLAMIIGTGVGVAFIIASLAGVPALAQAQVAAIAADAGFEVRHVRVTGTSRMDEQQVYARALATRNQAMPDVDLAKLRTELRALPWVKDARVSIQLPHTLAIDIVERTPHAVLERPDRLMLIDAAGVELEPVAAAKAKGMLRLAGPGPRDLRCETIRDDAPENEW
;
A
#
# COMPACT_ATOMS: atom_id res chain seq x y z
N MET A 1 3.13 -97.12 27.36
CA MET A 1 3.23 -95.77 27.90
C MET A 1 3.91 -94.87 26.83
N ALA A 2 3.14 -94.04 26.13
CA ALA A 2 3.61 -93.19 25.05
C ALA A 2 3.75 -91.77 25.60
N GLN A 3 4.92 -91.24 25.50
CA GLN A 3 5.25 -89.86 25.99
C GLN A 3 5.13 -88.92 24.82
N GLN A 4 4.19 -88.04 24.92
CA GLN A 4 3.84 -87.02 23.93
C GLN A 4 4.77 -85.82 24.06
N ILE A 5 5.67 -85.52 23.08
CA ILE A 5 6.53 -84.39 23.02
C ILE A 5 5.75 -83.18 22.50
N ARG A 6 5.48 -82.19 23.32
CA ARG A 6 4.92 -80.89 22.93
C ARG A 6 5.98 -80.04 22.21
N ARG A 7 5.79 -79.79 20.93
CA ARG A 7 6.55 -78.77 20.19
C ARG A 7 6.06 -77.36 20.60
N SER A 8 6.91 -76.63 21.33
CA SER A 8 6.65 -75.22 21.66
C SER A 8 7.01 -74.34 20.48
N GLY A 9 6.15 -73.38 20.20
CA GLY A 9 5.99 -72.71 18.95
C GLY A 9 7.05 -71.68 18.58
N THR A 10 7.29 -71.63 17.30
CA THR A 10 8.19 -70.75 16.53
C THR A 10 7.76 -69.28 16.46
N THR A 11 6.75 -68.81 17.26
CA THR A 11 6.25 -67.45 17.23
C THR A 11 7.10 -66.41 17.97
N GLY A 12 7.91 -66.85 18.96
CA GLY A 12 8.79 -65.92 19.71
C GLY A 12 9.97 -65.43 18.92
N VAL A 13 10.60 -66.29 18.08
CA VAL A 13 11.77 -65.98 17.31
C VAL A 13 11.51 -64.97 16.19
N ARG A 14 10.33 -65.03 15.56
CA ARG A 14 9.94 -64.09 14.51
C ARG A 14 9.65 -62.67 15.04
N ARG A 15 9.17 -62.51 16.31
CA ARG A 15 8.99 -61.19 16.91
C ARG A 15 10.32 -60.54 17.31
N ALA A 16 11.27 -61.31 17.81
CA ALA A 16 12.61 -60.80 18.15
C ALA A 16 13.38 -60.33 16.90
N ALA A 17 13.32 -61.11 15.80
CA ALA A 17 13.98 -60.71 14.54
C ALA A 17 13.35 -59.43 13.91
N LYS A 18 12.02 -59.24 14.03
CA LYS A 18 11.32 -58.05 13.50
C LYS A 18 11.60 -56.79 14.34
N SER A 19 11.87 -56.93 15.65
CA SER A 19 12.23 -55.81 16.50
C SER A 19 13.69 -55.36 16.28
N GLN A 20 14.60 -56.32 16.06
CA GLN A 20 15.99 -56.01 15.73
C GLN A 20 16.16 -55.34 14.37
N SER A 21 15.38 -55.77 13.35
CA SER A 21 15.44 -55.12 12.03
C SER A 21 14.93 -53.65 12.04
N ARG A 22 13.91 -53.37 12.86
CA ARG A 22 13.42 -51.98 13.03
C ARG A 22 14.40 -51.09 13.75
N SER A 23 15.12 -51.59 14.73
CA SER A 23 16.15 -50.81 15.45
C SER A 23 17.39 -50.53 14.59
N GLN A 24 17.75 -51.47 13.71
CA GLN A 24 18.86 -51.30 12.77
C GLN A 24 18.54 -50.32 11.64
N THR A 25 17.30 -50.35 11.11
CA THR A 25 16.86 -49.36 10.10
C THR A 25 16.76 -47.96 10.68
N ALA A 26 16.26 -47.80 11.91
CA ALA A 26 16.23 -46.51 12.60
C ALA A 26 17.64 -45.94 12.90
N ARG A 27 18.58 -46.82 13.26
CA ARG A 27 19.99 -46.39 13.45
C ARG A 27 20.69 -46.05 12.14
N ARG A 28 20.40 -46.77 11.04
CA ARG A 28 20.94 -46.42 9.71
C ARG A 28 20.34 -45.12 9.16
N ALA A 29 19.07 -44.89 9.36
CA ALA A 29 18.44 -43.63 8.96
C ALA A 29 18.99 -42.41 9.74
N ARG A 30 19.29 -42.55 11.05
CA ARG A 30 19.97 -41.51 11.83
C ARG A 30 21.43 -41.30 11.40
N GLY A 31 22.15 -42.35 11.04
CA GLY A 31 23.55 -42.24 10.56
C GLY A 31 23.65 -41.63 9.16
N GLN A 32 22.62 -41.79 8.30
CA GLN A 32 22.61 -41.17 6.99
C GLN A 32 22.18 -39.68 7.04
N ALA A 33 21.35 -39.32 7.98
CA ALA A 33 20.94 -37.92 8.17
C ALA A 33 22.11 -37.08 8.73
N SER A 34 22.91 -37.62 9.64
CA SER A 34 24.10 -36.93 10.14
C SER A 34 25.21 -36.81 9.09
N GLY A 35 25.39 -37.85 8.25
CA GLY A 35 26.40 -37.82 7.18
C GLY A 35 26.08 -36.85 6.02
N ILE A 36 24.82 -36.53 5.79
CA ILE A 36 24.41 -35.51 4.79
C ILE A 36 24.64 -34.11 5.35
N LEU A 37 24.37 -33.91 6.64
CA LEU A 37 24.65 -32.65 7.33
C LEU A 37 26.18 -32.40 7.46
N ASP A 38 27.00 -33.43 7.78
CA ASP A 38 28.43 -33.29 7.82
C ASP A 38 29.06 -33.04 6.44
N LYS A 39 28.53 -33.66 5.38
CA LYS A 39 28.94 -33.33 4.01
C LYS A 39 28.53 -31.96 3.54
N ALA A 40 27.34 -31.50 3.93
CA ALA A 40 26.88 -30.14 3.61
C ALA A 40 27.69 -29.07 4.38
N MET A 41 28.10 -29.36 5.61
CA MET A 41 28.96 -28.45 6.37
C MET A 41 30.43 -28.47 5.87
N GLY A 42 30.92 -29.58 5.30
CA GLY A 42 32.29 -29.70 4.78
C GLY A 42 32.53 -28.96 3.45
N VAL A 43 31.50 -28.49 2.76
CA VAL A 43 31.61 -27.73 1.50
C VAL A 43 31.76 -26.22 1.74
N LEU A 44 31.42 -25.74 2.95
CA LEU A 44 31.57 -24.34 3.29
C LEU A 44 32.93 -24.10 3.93
N PRO A 45 33.82 -23.32 3.33
CA PRO A 45 35.20 -23.08 3.81
C PRO A 45 35.21 -22.07 4.98
N PHE A 46 34.33 -22.27 5.97
CA PHE A 46 34.31 -21.42 7.15
C PHE A 46 35.18 -22.05 8.26
N THR A 47 36.17 -21.29 8.71
CA THR A 47 36.95 -21.64 9.89
C THR A 47 36.10 -21.55 11.16
N GLU A 48 36.45 -22.32 12.19
CA GLU A 48 35.76 -22.33 13.49
C GLU A 48 35.56 -20.92 14.08
N GLU A 49 36.55 -20.05 13.88
CA GLU A 49 36.46 -18.64 14.29
C GLU A 49 35.41 -17.85 13.52
N GLN A 50 35.16 -18.16 12.25
CA GLN A 50 34.13 -17.52 11.46
C GLN A 50 32.73 -17.96 11.91
N TRP A 51 32.56 -19.22 12.28
CA TRP A 51 31.32 -19.72 12.85
C TRP A 51 30.95 -19.01 14.14
N SER A 52 31.92 -18.83 15.06
CA SER A 52 31.65 -18.11 16.31
C SER A 52 31.25 -16.66 16.07
N ARG A 53 31.85 -15.97 15.10
CA ARG A 53 31.49 -14.60 14.69
C ARG A 53 30.10 -14.53 14.04
N ILE A 54 29.78 -15.52 13.19
CA ILE A 54 28.44 -15.60 12.57
C ILE A 54 27.35 -15.83 13.63
N TRP A 55 27.60 -16.77 14.57
CA TRP A 55 26.69 -17.01 15.69
C TRP A 55 26.51 -15.76 16.57
N LEU A 56 27.60 -15.11 16.90
CA LEU A 56 27.58 -13.87 17.67
C LEU A 56 26.80 -12.77 16.93
N ALA A 57 27.05 -12.58 15.63
CA ALA A 57 26.36 -11.64 14.80
C ALA A 57 24.85 -11.96 14.69
N MET A 58 24.48 -13.24 14.60
CA MET A 58 23.10 -13.69 14.58
C MET A 58 22.38 -13.41 15.91
N ILE A 59 23.04 -13.70 17.04
CA ILE A 59 22.48 -13.43 18.37
C ILE A 59 22.29 -11.92 18.57
N ILE A 60 23.30 -11.11 18.24
CA ILE A 60 23.22 -9.65 18.33
C ILE A 60 22.14 -9.13 17.38
N GLY A 61 22.12 -9.59 16.12
CA GLY A 61 21.11 -9.18 15.14
C GLY A 61 19.69 -9.52 15.58
N THR A 62 19.49 -10.72 16.14
CA THR A 62 18.19 -11.11 16.69
C THR A 62 17.83 -10.26 17.90
N GLY A 63 18.77 -10.00 18.81
CA GLY A 63 18.54 -9.15 19.98
C GLY A 63 18.17 -7.72 19.59
N VAL A 64 18.89 -7.12 18.64
CA VAL A 64 18.58 -5.80 18.10
C VAL A 64 17.23 -5.80 17.37
N GLY A 65 16.93 -6.83 16.59
CA GLY A 65 15.63 -6.96 15.91
C GLY A 65 14.45 -7.03 16.88
N VAL A 66 14.57 -7.84 17.93
CA VAL A 66 13.55 -7.94 18.99
C VAL A 66 13.40 -6.61 19.74
N ALA A 67 14.53 -5.99 20.10
CA ALA A 67 14.51 -4.67 20.76
C ALA A 67 13.86 -3.61 19.87
N PHE A 68 14.14 -3.62 18.58
CA PHE A 68 13.49 -2.71 17.60
C PHE A 68 11.99 -2.95 17.50
N ILE A 69 11.55 -4.22 17.46
CA ILE A 69 10.11 -4.55 17.43
C ILE A 69 9.43 -4.06 18.72
N ILE A 70 10.03 -4.31 19.88
CA ILE A 70 9.48 -3.85 21.15
C ILE A 70 9.43 -2.32 21.20
N ALA A 71 10.48 -1.63 20.79
CA ALA A 71 10.52 -0.17 20.71
C ALA A 71 9.46 0.39 19.75
N SER A 72 9.25 -0.28 18.61
CA SER A 72 8.22 0.11 17.65
C SER A 72 6.80 -0.04 18.20
N LEU A 73 6.54 -1.12 18.92
CA LEU A 73 5.27 -1.37 19.58
C LEU A 73 5.04 -0.42 20.79
N ALA A 74 6.10 -0.01 21.46
CA ALA A 74 6.08 0.96 22.54
C ALA A 74 5.94 2.43 22.06
N GLY A 75 5.87 2.68 20.76
CA GLY A 75 5.70 4.01 20.20
C GLY A 75 6.96 4.90 20.23
N VAL A 76 8.13 4.34 20.50
CA VAL A 76 9.40 5.10 20.53
C VAL A 76 9.66 5.88 19.23
N PRO A 77 9.37 5.33 18.03
CA PRO A 77 9.53 6.09 16.79
C PRO A 77 8.63 7.33 16.73
N ALA A 78 7.39 7.25 17.23
CA ALA A 78 6.47 8.38 17.27
C ALA A 78 6.97 9.49 18.22
N LEU A 79 7.51 9.12 19.37
CA LEU A 79 8.13 10.08 20.29
C LEU A 79 9.35 10.76 19.66
N ALA A 80 10.19 10.01 18.97
CA ALA A 80 11.33 10.57 18.25
C ALA A 80 10.91 11.55 17.14
N GLN A 81 9.87 11.20 16.38
CA GLN A 81 9.30 12.11 15.37
C GLN A 81 8.76 13.39 16.00
N ALA A 82 8.02 13.30 17.11
CA ALA A 82 7.49 14.45 17.81
C ALA A 82 8.61 15.38 18.31
N GLN A 83 9.72 14.84 18.80
CA GLN A 83 10.88 15.64 19.22
C GLN A 83 11.55 16.35 18.02
N VAL A 84 11.72 15.65 16.91
CA VAL A 84 12.27 16.24 15.68
C VAL A 84 11.34 17.34 15.15
N ALA A 85 10.03 17.11 15.18
CA ALA A 85 9.03 18.10 14.77
C ALA A 85 9.07 19.34 15.67
N ALA A 86 9.16 19.16 16.99
CA ALA A 86 9.28 20.27 17.93
C ALA A 86 10.55 21.13 17.67
N ILE A 87 11.70 20.48 17.50
CA ILE A 87 12.96 21.18 17.17
C ILE A 87 12.85 21.90 15.82
N ALA A 88 12.21 21.29 14.84
CA ALA A 88 12.01 21.90 13.53
C ALA A 88 11.08 23.11 13.61
N ALA A 89 10.00 23.03 14.40
CA ALA A 89 9.10 24.17 14.64
C ALA A 89 9.82 25.33 15.33
N ASP A 90 10.59 25.05 16.38
CA ASP A 90 11.41 26.05 17.09
C ASP A 90 12.45 26.71 16.16
N ALA A 91 12.98 25.95 15.20
CA ALA A 91 13.88 26.44 14.18
C ALA A 91 13.16 27.23 13.06
N GLY A 92 11.81 27.37 13.12
CA GLY A 92 11.00 28.10 12.15
C GLY A 92 10.59 27.30 10.91
N PHE A 93 10.78 25.98 10.91
CA PHE A 93 10.33 25.09 9.81
C PHE A 93 8.86 24.68 10.00
N GLU A 94 7.99 25.68 9.97
CA GLU A 94 6.53 25.53 10.02
C GLU A 94 5.89 25.88 8.67
N VAL A 95 4.73 25.33 8.38
CA VAL A 95 3.94 25.72 7.20
C VAL A 95 3.30 27.09 7.44
N ARG A 96 3.90 28.14 6.90
CA ARG A 96 3.38 29.53 6.98
C ARG A 96 2.71 29.95 5.69
N HIS A 97 3.24 29.52 4.56
CA HIS A 97 2.76 29.90 3.24
C HIS A 97 2.30 28.65 2.48
N VAL A 98 1.16 28.77 1.83
CA VAL A 98 0.67 27.78 0.88
C VAL A 98 0.67 28.44 -0.49
N ARG A 99 1.34 27.83 -1.45
CA ARG A 99 1.35 28.25 -2.85
C ARG A 99 0.59 27.21 -3.67
N VAL A 100 -0.48 27.65 -4.30
CA VAL A 100 -1.26 26.82 -5.23
C VAL A 100 -0.94 27.25 -6.66
N THR A 101 -0.75 26.27 -7.53
CA THR A 101 -0.50 26.49 -8.97
C THR A 101 -1.30 25.46 -9.77
N GLY A 102 -1.59 25.80 -11.04
CA GLY A 102 -2.28 24.88 -11.96
C GLY A 102 -3.80 24.92 -11.90
N THR A 103 -4.39 25.84 -11.13
CA THR A 103 -5.84 26.09 -11.10
C THR A 103 -6.22 27.14 -12.16
N SER A 104 -7.25 26.89 -12.94
CA SER A 104 -7.76 27.82 -13.95
C SER A 104 -9.28 27.91 -13.98
N ARG A 105 -9.99 26.82 -13.76
CA ARG A 105 -11.47 26.74 -13.75
C ARG A 105 -12.02 26.45 -12.38
N MET A 106 -11.28 25.72 -11.60
CA MET A 106 -11.60 25.34 -10.26
C MET A 106 -11.41 26.52 -9.30
N ASP A 107 -12.26 26.61 -8.28
CA ASP A 107 -12.08 27.56 -7.20
C ASP A 107 -10.88 27.18 -6.31
N GLU A 108 -9.82 28.02 -6.35
CA GLU A 108 -8.64 27.86 -5.52
C GLU A 108 -8.95 27.76 -4.02
N GLN A 109 -10.04 28.39 -3.57
CA GLN A 109 -10.42 28.38 -2.16
C GLN A 109 -10.67 26.95 -1.65
N GLN A 110 -11.14 26.05 -2.51
CA GLN A 110 -11.34 24.65 -2.15
C GLN A 110 -10.01 23.93 -1.87
N VAL A 111 -8.97 24.27 -2.60
CA VAL A 111 -7.61 23.76 -2.37
C VAL A 111 -7.03 24.35 -1.08
N TYR A 112 -7.16 25.68 -0.94
CA TYR A 112 -6.68 26.35 0.28
C TYR A 112 -7.38 25.81 1.54
N ALA A 113 -8.68 25.58 1.50
CA ALA A 113 -9.44 25.04 2.64
C ALA A 113 -8.87 23.69 3.12
N ARG A 114 -8.44 22.82 2.19
CA ARG A 114 -7.80 21.55 2.53
C ARG A 114 -6.38 21.75 3.06
N ALA A 115 -5.62 22.63 2.43
CA ALA A 115 -4.24 22.96 2.84
C ALA A 115 -4.19 23.71 4.18
N LEU A 116 -5.19 24.51 4.53
CA LEU A 116 -5.25 25.23 5.81
C LEU A 116 -5.29 24.31 7.03
N ALA A 117 -5.76 23.06 6.86
CA ALA A 117 -5.69 22.07 7.93
C ALA A 117 -4.25 21.73 8.33
N THR A 118 -3.27 21.97 7.47
CA THR A 118 -1.84 21.74 7.73
C THR A 118 -1.10 23.00 8.17
N ARG A 119 -1.78 24.15 8.26
CA ARG A 119 -1.17 25.42 8.67
C ARG A 119 -0.67 25.34 10.11
N ASN A 120 0.48 25.96 10.37
CA ASN A 120 1.18 25.95 11.66
C ASN A 120 1.62 24.56 12.14
N GLN A 121 1.60 23.56 11.27
CA GLN A 121 2.23 22.28 11.57
C GLN A 121 3.73 22.35 11.25
N ALA A 122 4.53 21.63 12.03
CA ALA A 122 5.94 21.45 11.72
C ALA A 122 6.07 20.72 10.36
N MET A 123 7.00 21.18 9.52
CA MET A 123 7.19 20.60 8.18
C MET A 123 7.36 19.07 8.16
N PRO A 124 8.09 18.46 9.12
CA PRO A 124 8.25 17.01 9.18
C PRO A 124 6.95 16.24 9.53
N ASP A 125 5.98 16.91 10.17
CA ASP A 125 4.70 16.28 10.60
C ASP A 125 3.61 16.36 9.53
N VAL A 126 3.85 17.10 8.45
CA VAL A 126 2.87 17.23 7.37
C VAL A 126 2.79 15.94 6.56
N ASP A 127 1.63 15.29 6.62
CA ASP A 127 1.36 14.11 5.80
C ASP A 127 0.98 14.54 4.36
N LEU A 128 2.01 14.61 3.51
CA LEU A 128 1.84 14.99 2.09
C LEU A 128 1.01 13.97 1.31
N ALA A 129 1.06 12.69 1.67
CA ALA A 129 0.34 11.63 0.98
C ALA A 129 -1.17 11.73 1.26
N LYS A 130 -1.52 11.98 2.52
CA LYS A 130 -2.89 12.23 2.95
C LYS A 130 -3.46 13.48 2.27
N LEU A 131 -2.75 14.59 2.31
CA LEU A 131 -3.17 15.84 1.68
C LEU A 131 -3.35 15.67 0.16
N ARG A 132 -2.44 14.97 -0.51
CA ARG A 132 -2.59 14.64 -1.93
C ARG A 132 -3.86 13.83 -2.20
N THR A 133 -4.16 12.86 -1.36
CA THR A 133 -5.36 12.02 -1.50
C THR A 133 -6.64 12.86 -1.31
N GLU A 134 -6.66 13.75 -0.34
CA GLU A 134 -7.77 14.67 -0.09
C GLU A 134 -7.99 15.65 -1.25
N LEU A 135 -6.90 16.16 -1.84
CA LEU A 135 -6.98 17.04 -3.02
C LEU A 135 -7.51 16.27 -4.24
N ARG A 136 -7.07 15.03 -4.47
CA ARG A 136 -7.56 14.20 -5.58
C ARG A 136 -9.01 13.76 -5.41
N ALA A 137 -9.58 13.86 -4.22
CA ALA A 137 -11.00 13.62 -3.99
C ALA A 137 -11.89 14.77 -4.50
N LEU A 138 -11.32 15.93 -4.83
CA LEU A 138 -12.06 17.03 -5.43
C LEU A 138 -12.42 16.67 -6.90
N PRO A 139 -13.67 16.92 -7.33
CA PRO A 139 -14.13 16.51 -8.67
C PRO A 139 -13.28 17.06 -9.82
N TRP A 140 -12.84 18.32 -9.71
CA TRP A 140 -12.04 18.99 -10.73
C TRP A 140 -10.57 18.60 -10.76
N VAL A 141 -10.08 17.88 -9.77
CA VAL A 141 -8.67 17.50 -9.68
C VAL A 141 -8.43 16.16 -10.35
N LYS A 142 -7.64 16.17 -11.42
CA LYS A 142 -7.14 14.97 -12.08
C LYS A 142 -5.97 14.36 -11.32
N ASP A 143 -4.99 15.21 -10.98
CA ASP A 143 -3.86 14.84 -10.13
C ASP A 143 -3.40 16.05 -9.32
N ALA A 144 -2.72 15.79 -8.21
CA ALA A 144 -2.16 16.79 -7.33
C ALA A 144 -0.74 16.40 -6.94
N ARG A 145 0.18 17.33 -7.04
CA ARG A 145 1.54 17.18 -6.51
C ARG A 145 1.68 18.12 -5.31
N VAL A 146 2.07 17.56 -4.18
CA VAL A 146 2.29 18.31 -2.96
C VAL A 146 3.75 18.20 -2.60
N SER A 147 4.43 19.31 -2.35
CA SER A 147 5.84 19.36 -2.00
C SER A 147 6.14 20.46 -0.97
N ILE A 148 7.13 20.19 -0.15
CA ILE A 148 7.63 21.14 0.84
C ILE A 148 8.76 21.95 0.19
N GLN A 149 8.64 23.27 0.26
CA GLN A 149 9.69 24.21 -0.13
C GLN A 149 10.17 24.93 1.13
N LEU A 150 11.35 24.56 1.58
CA LEU A 150 11.96 25.17 2.76
C LEU A 150 12.18 26.67 2.54
N PRO A 151 12.08 27.48 3.61
CA PRO A 151 11.93 27.04 5.02
C PRO A 151 10.48 26.86 5.49
N HIS A 152 9.46 27.44 4.83
CA HIS A 152 8.11 27.52 5.40
C HIS A 152 6.97 27.51 4.37
N THR A 153 7.23 27.02 3.16
CA THR A 153 6.24 27.02 2.07
C THR A 153 5.80 25.60 1.70
N LEU A 154 4.49 25.40 1.64
CA LEU A 154 3.88 24.21 1.07
C LEU A 154 3.47 24.55 -0.37
N ALA A 155 4.06 23.88 -1.36
CA ALA A 155 3.72 24.05 -2.76
C ALA A 155 2.79 22.93 -3.21
N ILE A 156 1.66 23.33 -3.77
CA ILE A 156 0.61 22.46 -4.30
C ILE A 156 0.45 22.77 -5.78
N ASP A 157 0.72 21.77 -6.61
CA ASP A 157 0.57 21.86 -8.06
C ASP A 157 -0.58 20.97 -8.50
N ILE A 158 -1.63 21.57 -9.05
CA ILE A 158 -2.87 20.93 -9.41
C ILE A 158 -2.92 20.72 -10.92
N VAL A 159 -3.29 19.53 -11.33
CA VAL A 159 -3.68 19.24 -12.71
C VAL A 159 -5.20 19.12 -12.75
N GLU A 160 -5.85 20.12 -13.37
CA GLU A 160 -7.30 20.12 -13.52
C GLU A 160 -7.78 19.08 -14.54
N ARG A 161 -9.01 18.59 -14.32
CA ARG A 161 -9.73 17.78 -15.31
C ARG A 161 -10.25 18.68 -16.42
N THR A 162 -10.18 18.21 -17.64
CA THR A 162 -10.75 18.89 -18.80
C THR A 162 -12.16 18.33 -19.05
N PRO A 163 -13.20 19.16 -19.04
CA PRO A 163 -14.54 18.72 -19.42
C PRO A 163 -14.55 18.24 -20.87
N HIS A 164 -15.16 17.10 -21.13
CA HIS A 164 -15.22 16.49 -22.45
C HIS A 164 -16.65 16.38 -22.98
N ALA A 165 -17.59 16.09 -22.10
CA ALA A 165 -18.98 15.90 -22.45
C ALA A 165 -19.92 16.33 -21.32
N VAL A 166 -21.21 16.33 -21.59
CA VAL A 166 -22.26 16.59 -20.63
C VAL A 166 -23.12 15.35 -20.46
N LEU A 167 -23.25 14.88 -19.24
CA LEU A 167 -24.15 13.80 -18.88
C LEU A 167 -25.51 14.36 -18.50
N GLU A 168 -26.54 13.92 -19.19
CA GLU A 168 -27.92 14.29 -18.89
C GLU A 168 -28.46 13.43 -17.75
N ARG A 169 -28.81 14.07 -16.66
CA ARG A 169 -29.52 13.50 -15.52
C ARG A 169 -30.96 13.98 -15.52
N PRO A 170 -31.92 13.30 -14.87
CA PRO A 170 -33.32 13.69 -14.87
C PRO A 170 -33.58 15.11 -14.34
N ASP A 171 -32.72 15.60 -13.46
CA ASP A 171 -32.87 16.88 -12.75
C ASP A 171 -31.86 17.95 -13.20
N ARG A 172 -30.77 17.56 -13.88
CA ARG A 172 -29.64 18.47 -14.20
C ARG A 172 -28.69 17.91 -15.26
N LEU A 173 -27.91 18.82 -15.83
CA LEU A 173 -26.80 18.48 -16.71
C LEU A 173 -25.50 18.49 -15.89
N MET A 174 -24.72 17.44 -16.01
CA MET A 174 -23.42 17.30 -15.32
C MET A 174 -22.28 17.30 -16.32
N LEU A 175 -21.27 18.13 -16.10
CA LEU A 175 -20.02 18.04 -16.85
C LEU A 175 -19.28 16.75 -16.48
N ILE A 176 -18.74 16.07 -17.45
CA ILE A 176 -17.90 14.89 -17.27
C ILE A 176 -16.59 15.04 -18.04
N ASP A 177 -15.55 14.42 -17.49
CA ASP A 177 -14.26 14.31 -18.19
C ASP A 177 -14.24 13.10 -19.13
N ALA A 178 -13.13 12.91 -19.85
CA ALA A 178 -12.92 11.76 -20.73
C ALA A 178 -12.90 10.39 -20.03
N ALA A 179 -12.71 10.37 -18.71
CA ALA A 179 -12.76 9.17 -17.86
C ALA A 179 -14.15 8.90 -17.27
N GLY A 180 -15.14 9.75 -17.56
CA GLY A 180 -16.50 9.65 -17.04
C GLY A 180 -16.66 10.16 -15.60
N VAL A 181 -15.72 10.92 -15.08
CA VAL A 181 -15.83 11.53 -13.75
C VAL A 181 -16.71 12.76 -13.83
N GLU A 182 -17.74 12.80 -12.98
CA GLU A 182 -18.64 13.95 -12.86
C GLU A 182 -17.91 15.13 -12.18
N LEU A 183 -17.98 16.31 -12.81
CA LEU A 183 -17.28 17.51 -12.34
C LEU A 183 -18.25 18.42 -11.57
N GLU A 184 -19.09 19.16 -12.30
CA GLU A 184 -20.05 20.09 -11.72
C GLU A 184 -21.34 20.14 -12.54
N PRO A 185 -22.45 20.53 -11.94
CA PRO A 185 -23.67 20.80 -12.66
C PRO A 185 -23.50 22.04 -13.55
N VAL A 186 -24.02 21.97 -14.77
CA VAL A 186 -23.90 23.03 -15.77
C VAL A 186 -25.27 23.43 -16.29
N ALA A 187 -25.46 24.74 -16.49
CA ALA A 187 -26.65 25.25 -17.17
C ALA A 187 -26.63 24.91 -18.67
N ALA A 188 -27.82 24.62 -19.24
CA ALA A 188 -27.93 24.24 -20.66
C ALA A 188 -27.30 25.26 -21.63
N ALA A 189 -27.29 26.54 -21.27
CA ALA A 189 -26.66 27.58 -22.06
C ALA A 189 -25.15 27.45 -22.19
N LYS A 190 -24.50 26.96 -21.13
CA LYS A 190 -23.03 26.72 -21.10
C LYS A 190 -22.64 25.36 -21.70
N ALA A 191 -23.60 24.46 -21.85
CA ALA A 191 -23.42 23.14 -22.44
C ALA A 191 -23.51 23.11 -23.98
N LYS A 192 -23.79 24.26 -24.61
CA LYS A 192 -23.89 24.39 -26.08
C LYS A 192 -22.54 23.98 -26.72
N GLY A 193 -22.62 23.14 -27.75
CA GLY A 193 -21.44 22.65 -28.48
C GLY A 193 -20.69 21.51 -27.84
N MET A 194 -21.11 21.02 -26.67
CA MET A 194 -20.55 19.84 -26.05
C MET A 194 -21.35 18.58 -26.41
N LEU A 195 -20.64 17.44 -26.46
CA LEU A 195 -21.28 16.14 -26.66
C LEU A 195 -22.19 15.85 -25.46
N ARG A 196 -23.48 15.54 -25.73
CA ARG A 196 -24.40 15.11 -24.70
C ARG A 196 -24.50 13.60 -24.65
N LEU A 197 -24.46 13.07 -23.47
CA LEU A 197 -24.56 11.65 -23.19
C LEU A 197 -25.79 11.41 -22.32
N ALA A 198 -26.73 10.62 -22.81
CA ALA A 198 -27.91 10.20 -22.07
C ALA A 198 -27.72 8.75 -21.62
N GLY A 199 -27.99 8.46 -20.34
CA GLY A 199 -27.89 7.10 -19.81
C GLY A 199 -27.90 7.02 -18.30
N PRO A 200 -28.23 5.86 -17.72
CA PRO A 200 -28.34 5.69 -16.27
C PRO A 200 -26.98 5.71 -15.55
N GLY A 201 -25.86 5.65 -16.28
CA GLY A 201 -24.52 5.67 -15.69
C GLY A 201 -23.41 5.71 -16.72
N PRO A 202 -22.15 5.93 -16.29
CA PRO A 202 -21.02 6.10 -17.20
C PRO A 202 -20.62 4.84 -17.99
N ARG A 203 -21.23 3.69 -17.70
CA ARG A 203 -20.99 2.41 -18.42
C ARG A 203 -22.04 2.10 -19.48
N ASP A 204 -23.21 2.76 -19.47
CA ASP A 204 -24.33 2.52 -20.39
C ASP A 204 -24.59 3.72 -21.32
N LEU A 205 -23.55 4.48 -21.63
CA LEU A 205 -23.64 5.71 -22.42
C LEU A 205 -23.97 5.40 -23.87
N ARG A 206 -25.15 5.81 -24.32
CA ARG A 206 -25.46 5.97 -25.74
C ARG A 206 -25.01 7.35 -26.18
N CYS A 207 -24.10 7.41 -27.12
CA CYS A 207 -23.73 8.67 -27.80
C CYS A 207 -24.89 9.08 -28.70
N GLU A 208 -25.64 10.06 -28.29
CA GLU A 208 -26.62 10.73 -29.13
C GLU A 208 -26.03 12.07 -29.57
N THR A 209 -25.58 12.11 -30.82
CA THR A 209 -25.13 13.34 -31.44
C THR A 209 -26.40 14.15 -31.72
N ILE A 210 -26.67 15.16 -30.91
CA ILE A 210 -27.77 16.08 -31.21
C ILE A 210 -27.37 16.92 -32.43
N ARG A 211 -27.93 16.56 -33.59
CA ARG A 211 -28.03 17.49 -34.71
C ARG A 211 -28.86 18.68 -34.22
N ASP A 212 -28.37 19.89 -34.50
CA ASP A 212 -29.13 21.15 -34.38
C ASP A 212 -30.22 21.21 -35.45
N ASP A 213 -31.20 20.34 -35.38
CA ASP A 213 -32.46 20.48 -36.12
C ASP A 213 -33.49 21.12 -35.17
N ALA A 214 -33.23 22.35 -34.79
CA ALA A 214 -34.31 23.20 -34.28
C ALA A 214 -35.19 23.53 -35.48
N PRO A 215 -36.50 23.18 -35.47
CA PRO A 215 -37.40 23.70 -36.46
C PRO A 215 -37.44 25.21 -36.29
N GLU A 216 -37.06 25.95 -37.31
CA GLU A 216 -37.42 27.34 -37.45
C GLU A 216 -38.93 27.40 -37.46
N ASN A 217 -39.51 27.78 -36.31
CA ASN A 217 -40.91 28.13 -36.25
C ASN A 217 -41.10 29.46 -36.97
N GLU A 218 -41.60 29.36 -38.17
CA GLU A 218 -42.40 30.40 -38.81
C GLU A 218 -43.46 30.93 -37.85
N TRP A 219 -43.39 32.21 -37.54
CA TRP A 219 -44.49 33.17 -37.42
C TRP A 219 -43.97 34.57 -37.62
#